data_e1744b1ece5c1a08ccdcbcddff7f9a6f
#
_entry.id   e1744b1ece5c1a08ccdcbcddff7f9a6f
#
_cell.length_a   1.000
_cell.length_b   1.000
_cell.length_c   1.000
_cell.angle_alpha   90.00
_cell.angle_beta   90.00
_cell.angle_gamma   90.00
#
_symmetry.space_group_name_H-M   'P 1'
#
loop_
_entity.id
_entity.type
_entity.pdbx_description
1 polymer ?
#
loop_
_entity_poly.entity_id
_entity_poly.type
_entity_poly.pdbx_seq_one_letter_code
_entity_poly.pdbx_strand_id
1 'polypeptide(L)'
;MADEFKITKEIMQNAITYIPIGMKELIAATLARACVKDTGLIKPEDMEIEPDEYGLEPVYCENTLNKARCMMGILLAFYLKQRSDDDSIMCDIDLYDKWAGAHVLNQIERFKAGEMREKAFDLLSDYREMEKMLNSAIYSVLREMNDPIKRLTHMIGVMGSEEGMQRAIALMEEAQAGIQKEQERQERIVKGEEVIADGPDE
;
A
#
# COMPACT_ATOMS: atom_id res chain seq x y z
N MET A 1 -7.58 9.41 -30.96
CA MET A 1 -6.71 8.94 -29.88
C MET A 1 -7.43 8.18 -28.74
N ALA A 2 -8.68 7.74 -28.93
CA ALA A 2 -9.45 6.99 -27.94
C ALA A 2 -9.38 5.45 -28.10
N ASP A 3 -8.79 4.93 -29.16
CA ASP A 3 -8.73 3.50 -29.46
C ASP A 3 -7.48 2.78 -28.92
N GLU A 4 -6.47 3.50 -28.45
CA GLU A 4 -5.16 2.97 -28.06
C GLU A 4 -5.20 2.13 -26.75
N PHE A 5 -6.22 2.35 -25.90
CA PHE A 5 -6.40 1.65 -24.62
C PHE A 5 -7.68 0.78 -24.59
N LYS A 6 -8.00 0.16 -25.73
CA LYS A 6 -9.16 -0.70 -25.87
C LYS A 6 -8.75 -2.16 -26.00
N ILE A 7 -9.35 -3.02 -25.17
CA ILE A 7 -9.18 -4.46 -25.30
C ILE A 7 -9.98 -4.95 -26.50
N THR A 8 -9.27 -5.32 -27.56
CA THR A 8 -9.85 -5.86 -28.79
C THR A 8 -10.06 -7.38 -28.67
N LYS A 9 -10.85 -7.94 -29.61
CA LYS A 9 -11.03 -9.39 -29.72
C LYS A 9 -9.69 -10.09 -30.00
N GLU A 10 -8.81 -9.48 -30.78
CA GLU A 10 -7.47 -10.00 -31.08
C GLU A 10 -6.58 -10.06 -29.83
N ILE A 11 -6.54 -9.01 -29.01
CA ILE A 11 -5.82 -9.01 -27.73
C ILE A 11 -6.34 -10.14 -26.86
N MET A 12 -7.67 -10.29 -26.75
CA MET A 12 -8.27 -11.38 -25.98
C MET A 12 -7.98 -12.77 -26.55
N GLN A 13 -7.90 -12.91 -27.87
CA GLN A 13 -7.50 -14.19 -28.52
C GLN A 13 -6.06 -14.59 -28.16
N ASN A 14 -5.16 -13.62 -28.05
CA ASN A 14 -3.74 -13.85 -27.73
C ASN A 14 -3.45 -13.84 -26.23
N ALA A 15 -4.42 -13.46 -25.40
CA ALA A 15 -4.27 -13.38 -23.97
C ALA A 15 -3.95 -14.75 -23.34
N ILE A 16 -3.08 -14.73 -22.33
CA ILE A 16 -2.79 -15.88 -21.47
C ILE A 16 -3.85 -15.94 -20.37
N THR A 17 -4.34 -17.14 -20.09
CA THR A 17 -5.38 -17.35 -19.07
C THR A 17 -4.85 -17.94 -17.77
N TYR A 18 -3.60 -18.38 -17.77
CA TYR A 18 -2.99 -19.04 -16.63
C TYR A 18 -1.50 -18.76 -16.58
N ILE A 19 -1.03 -18.30 -15.42
CA ILE A 19 0.39 -18.18 -15.08
C ILE A 19 0.73 -19.33 -14.12
N PRO A 20 1.79 -20.12 -14.39
CA PRO A 20 2.21 -21.19 -13.48
C PRO A 20 2.46 -20.69 -12.06
N ILE A 21 2.07 -21.49 -11.05
CA ILE A 21 2.11 -21.10 -9.64
C ILE A 21 3.50 -20.61 -9.20
N GLY A 22 4.57 -21.31 -9.58
CA GLY A 22 5.94 -20.90 -9.24
C GLY A 22 6.35 -19.57 -9.88
N MET A 23 5.79 -19.23 -11.06
CA MET A 23 6.02 -17.92 -11.66
C MET A 23 5.23 -16.83 -10.91
N LYS A 24 4.00 -17.09 -10.49
CA LYS A 24 3.21 -16.18 -9.65
C LYS A 24 3.93 -15.90 -8.34
N GLU A 25 4.47 -16.93 -7.68
CA GLU A 25 5.23 -16.78 -6.44
C GLU A 25 6.46 -15.90 -6.64
N LEU A 26 7.22 -16.13 -7.71
CA LEU A 26 8.40 -15.34 -8.05
C LEU A 26 8.03 -13.86 -8.31
N ILE A 27 7.01 -13.62 -9.12
CA ILE A 27 6.51 -12.27 -9.42
C ILE A 27 6.05 -11.57 -8.13
N ALA A 28 5.24 -12.26 -7.31
CA ALA A 28 4.74 -11.73 -6.06
C ALA A 28 5.87 -11.37 -5.08
N ALA A 29 6.84 -12.26 -4.89
CA ALA A 29 7.99 -12.03 -4.02
C ALA A 29 8.86 -10.84 -4.50
N THR A 30 9.06 -10.74 -5.83
CA THR A 30 9.85 -9.65 -6.43
C THR A 30 9.18 -8.28 -6.23
N LEU A 31 7.87 -8.22 -6.39
CA LEU A 31 7.11 -6.96 -6.35
C LEU A 31 6.65 -6.54 -4.96
N ALA A 32 6.57 -7.47 -4.01
CA ALA A 32 6.02 -7.20 -2.68
C ALA A 32 6.72 -6.04 -1.97
N ARG A 33 8.05 -5.95 -2.07
CA ARG A 33 8.82 -4.87 -1.44
C ARG A 33 8.56 -3.50 -2.07
N ALA A 34 8.29 -3.43 -3.37
CA ALA A 34 7.91 -2.19 -4.05
C ALA A 34 6.52 -1.69 -3.64
N CYS A 35 5.68 -2.58 -3.11
CA CYS A 35 4.34 -2.29 -2.61
C CYS A 35 4.30 -1.89 -1.13
N VAL A 36 5.45 -1.73 -0.49
CA VAL A 36 5.58 -1.28 0.90
C VAL A 36 6.21 0.09 0.92
N LYS A 37 5.72 0.97 1.77
CA LYS A 37 6.32 2.29 1.99
C LYS A 37 6.71 2.43 3.45
N ASP A 38 7.81 3.14 3.69
CA ASP A 38 8.18 3.64 4.99
C ASP A 38 7.26 4.82 5.33
N THR A 39 6.63 4.77 6.49
CA THR A 39 5.81 5.87 6.99
C THR A 39 6.66 6.88 7.76
N GLY A 40 7.93 6.55 8.01
CA GLY A 40 8.80 7.34 8.89
C GLY A 40 8.28 7.38 10.33
N LEU A 41 8.81 8.30 11.10
CA LEU A 41 8.25 8.71 12.40
C LEU A 41 7.11 9.70 12.11
N ILE A 42 6.00 9.23 11.54
CA ILE A 42 4.82 10.08 11.32
C ILE A 42 4.16 10.28 12.67
N LYS A 43 3.79 11.52 12.97
CA LYS A 43 3.06 11.84 14.20
C LYS A 43 1.73 11.07 14.20
N PRO A 44 1.31 10.52 15.34
CA PRO A 44 0.04 9.79 15.47
C PRO A 44 -1.18 10.55 14.96
N GLU A 45 -1.12 11.87 15.03
CA GLU A 45 -2.19 12.81 14.63
C GLU A 45 -2.46 12.80 13.12
N ASP A 46 -1.48 12.36 12.31
CA ASP A 46 -1.57 12.42 10.84
C ASP A 46 -1.98 11.08 10.20
N MET A 47 -2.11 10.01 10.98
CA MET A 47 -2.43 8.69 10.45
C MET A 47 -3.43 7.94 11.34
N GLU A 48 -4.54 7.54 10.77
CA GLU A 48 -5.47 6.54 11.33
C GLU A 48 -4.86 5.13 11.21
N ILE A 49 -3.78 4.87 11.96
CA ILE A 49 -3.14 3.54 12.00
C ILE A 49 -3.36 2.96 13.40
N GLU A 50 -4.02 1.83 13.46
CA GLU A 50 -4.16 1.10 14.72
C GLU A 50 -2.79 0.62 15.22
N PRO A 51 -2.44 0.88 16.50
CA PRO A 51 -1.22 0.36 17.11
C PRO A 51 -1.20 -1.17 17.04
N ASP A 52 -0.02 -1.76 16.93
CA ASP A 52 0.14 -3.20 17.03
C ASP A 52 -0.13 -3.71 18.46
N GLU A 53 -0.09 -5.03 18.68
CA GLU A 53 -0.33 -5.66 19.99
C GLU A 53 0.59 -5.17 21.12
N TYR A 54 1.70 -4.50 20.77
CA TYR A 54 2.67 -3.90 21.72
C TYR A 54 2.46 -2.39 21.89
N GLY A 55 1.43 -1.81 21.27
CA GLY A 55 1.16 -0.38 21.31
C GLY A 55 2.14 0.46 20.50
N LEU A 56 2.91 -0.17 19.59
CA LEU A 56 3.83 0.50 18.70
C LEU A 56 3.15 0.69 17.34
N GLU A 57 3.24 1.90 16.79
CA GLU A 57 2.74 2.18 15.47
C GLU A 57 3.56 1.50 14.38
N PRO A 58 2.93 1.02 13.30
CA PRO A 58 3.66 0.41 12.19
C PRO A 58 4.53 1.47 11.48
N VAL A 59 5.82 1.17 11.36
CA VAL A 59 6.77 2.02 10.60
C VAL A 59 6.58 1.83 9.10
N TYR A 60 6.15 0.65 8.69
CA TYR A 60 5.93 0.30 7.29
C TYR A 60 4.46 -0.03 7.05
N CYS A 61 3.91 0.46 5.95
CA CYS A 61 2.54 0.14 5.54
C CYS A 61 2.47 -0.21 4.05
N GLU A 62 1.34 -0.76 3.63
CA GLU A 62 1.08 -1.05 2.22
C GLU A 62 1.00 0.26 1.42
N ASN A 63 1.71 0.30 0.30
CA ASN A 63 1.56 1.32 -0.72
C ASN A 63 0.51 0.86 -1.74
N THR A 64 -0.74 1.22 -1.52
CA THR A 64 -1.87 0.80 -2.35
C THR A 64 -1.74 1.25 -3.80
N LEU A 65 -1.16 2.45 -4.05
CA LEU A 65 -0.91 2.94 -5.41
C LEU A 65 0.13 2.06 -6.12
N ASN A 66 1.25 1.78 -5.48
CA ASN A 66 2.28 0.93 -6.08
C ASN A 66 1.76 -0.49 -6.31
N LYS A 67 0.96 -1.05 -5.39
CA LYS A 67 0.31 -2.34 -5.59
C LYS A 67 -0.61 -2.33 -6.81
N ALA A 68 -1.44 -1.30 -6.96
CA ALA A 68 -2.32 -1.16 -8.12
C ALA A 68 -1.52 -1.05 -9.43
N ARG A 69 -0.40 -0.31 -9.43
CA ARG A 69 0.52 -0.20 -10.57
C ARG A 69 1.21 -1.52 -10.89
N CYS A 70 1.59 -2.29 -9.89
CA CYS A 70 2.14 -3.63 -10.07
C CYS A 70 1.09 -4.58 -10.67
N MET A 71 -0.13 -4.60 -10.15
CA MET A 71 -1.20 -5.43 -10.67
C MET A 71 -1.57 -5.07 -12.11
N MET A 72 -1.63 -3.78 -12.45
CA MET A 72 -1.83 -3.34 -13.84
C MET A 72 -0.68 -3.80 -14.73
N GLY A 73 0.55 -3.68 -14.28
CA GLY A 73 1.72 -4.14 -15.03
C GLY A 73 1.72 -5.64 -15.27
N ILE A 74 1.35 -6.44 -14.27
CA ILE A 74 1.17 -7.89 -14.41
C ILE A 74 0.11 -8.20 -15.47
N LEU A 75 -1.04 -7.52 -15.42
CA LEU A 75 -2.11 -7.69 -16.39
C LEU A 75 -1.61 -7.44 -17.82
N LEU A 76 -0.94 -6.31 -18.02
CA LEU A 76 -0.48 -5.88 -19.35
C LEU A 76 0.68 -6.74 -19.89
N ALA A 77 1.65 -7.09 -19.04
CA ALA A 77 2.84 -7.82 -19.48
C ALA A 77 2.53 -9.33 -19.62
N PHE A 78 1.98 -9.95 -18.60
CA PHE A 78 1.87 -11.41 -18.56
C PHE A 78 0.56 -11.94 -19.15
N TYR A 79 -0.57 -11.27 -18.92
CA TYR A 79 -1.87 -11.77 -19.42
C TYR A 79 -2.19 -11.27 -20.82
N LEU A 80 -2.07 -9.97 -21.06
CA LEU A 80 -2.51 -9.35 -22.31
C LEU A 80 -1.37 -9.22 -23.36
N LYS A 81 -0.11 -9.38 -22.93
CA LYS A 81 1.08 -9.21 -23.78
C LYS A 81 1.13 -7.85 -24.50
N GLN A 82 0.75 -6.81 -23.76
CA GLN A 82 0.72 -5.42 -24.26
C GLN A 82 1.97 -4.63 -23.83
N ARG A 83 2.94 -5.28 -23.21
CA ARG A 83 4.22 -4.68 -22.80
C ARG A 83 5.38 -5.58 -23.19
N SER A 84 6.54 -4.96 -23.42
CA SER A 84 7.80 -5.66 -23.67
C SER A 84 8.31 -6.34 -22.38
N ASP A 85 9.03 -7.45 -22.53
CA ASP A 85 9.68 -8.16 -21.43
C ASP A 85 10.83 -7.33 -20.79
N ASP A 86 11.34 -6.30 -21.51
CA ASP A 86 12.39 -5.40 -21.04
C ASP A 86 11.84 -4.27 -20.14
N ASP A 87 10.53 -4.07 -20.11
CA ASP A 87 9.90 -3.04 -19.30
C ASP A 87 9.81 -3.48 -17.82
N SER A 88 9.93 -2.52 -16.90
CA SER A 88 9.63 -2.76 -15.49
C SER A 88 8.21 -3.30 -15.32
N ILE A 89 8.03 -4.38 -14.55
CA ILE A 89 6.69 -4.96 -14.31
C ILE A 89 5.75 -3.90 -13.73
N MET A 90 6.22 -3.08 -12.80
CA MET A 90 5.40 -1.99 -12.25
C MET A 90 5.22 -0.89 -13.30
N CYS A 91 3.97 -0.56 -13.65
CA CYS A 91 3.65 0.54 -14.53
C CYS A 91 4.14 1.88 -13.98
N ASP A 92 4.61 2.78 -14.86
CA ASP A 92 4.68 4.19 -14.49
C ASP A 92 3.26 4.74 -14.24
N ILE A 93 3.19 5.91 -13.63
CA ILE A 93 1.92 6.52 -13.22
C ILE A 93 1.04 6.86 -14.43
N ASP A 94 1.63 7.40 -15.48
CA ASP A 94 0.89 7.83 -16.68
C ASP A 94 0.27 6.65 -17.41
N LEU A 95 1.00 5.55 -17.53
CA LEU A 95 0.49 4.33 -18.14
C LEU A 95 -0.60 3.69 -17.28
N TYR A 96 -0.42 3.68 -15.95
CA TYR A 96 -1.44 3.20 -15.03
C TYR A 96 -2.74 4.00 -15.17
N ASP A 97 -2.67 5.34 -15.13
CA ASP A 97 -3.84 6.21 -15.21
C ASP A 97 -4.60 6.03 -16.53
N LYS A 98 -3.88 5.88 -17.65
CA LYS A 98 -4.49 5.63 -18.96
C LYS A 98 -5.28 4.31 -18.99
N TRP A 99 -4.70 3.21 -18.51
CA TRP A 99 -5.37 1.91 -18.48
C TRP A 99 -6.45 1.82 -17.42
N ALA A 100 -6.23 2.41 -16.25
CA ALA A 100 -7.24 2.49 -15.19
C ALA A 100 -8.42 3.36 -15.64
N GLY A 101 -8.16 4.53 -16.23
CA GLY A 101 -9.19 5.40 -16.81
C GLY A 101 -9.96 4.75 -17.96
N ALA A 102 -9.34 3.87 -18.74
CA ALA A 102 -9.98 3.05 -19.75
C ALA A 102 -10.81 1.89 -19.17
N HIS A 103 -10.81 1.69 -17.85
CA HIS A 103 -11.52 0.60 -17.17
C HIS A 103 -11.21 -0.79 -17.75
N VAL A 104 -9.92 -1.11 -17.93
CA VAL A 104 -9.45 -2.32 -18.61
C VAL A 104 -10.10 -3.62 -18.10
N LEU A 105 -10.24 -3.77 -16.79
CA LEU A 105 -10.87 -4.97 -16.21
C LEU A 105 -12.34 -5.09 -16.62
N ASN A 106 -13.08 -3.98 -16.64
CA ASN A 106 -14.48 -3.97 -17.09
C ASN A 106 -14.57 -4.29 -18.60
N GLN A 107 -13.58 -3.89 -19.40
CA GLN A 107 -13.52 -4.26 -20.80
C GLN A 107 -13.35 -5.78 -20.97
N ILE A 108 -12.43 -6.40 -20.19
CA ILE A 108 -12.25 -7.86 -20.19
C ILE A 108 -13.53 -8.56 -19.73
N GLU A 109 -14.20 -8.04 -18.71
CA GLU A 109 -15.47 -8.60 -18.22
C GLU A 109 -16.59 -8.63 -19.26
N ARG A 110 -16.64 -7.68 -20.19
CA ARG A 110 -17.63 -7.67 -21.30
C ARG A 110 -17.49 -8.89 -22.21
N PHE A 111 -16.30 -9.47 -22.34
CA PHE A 111 -16.10 -10.68 -23.13
C PHE A 111 -16.75 -11.94 -22.49
N LYS A 112 -17.13 -11.89 -21.20
CA LYS A 112 -17.88 -12.97 -20.55
C LYS A 112 -19.27 -13.21 -21.16
N ALA A 113 -19.82 -12.25 -21.90
CA ALA A 113 -21.11 -12.35 -22.54
C ALA A 113 -21.09 -12.95 -23.98
N GLY A 114 -19.88 -13.30 -24.49
CA GLY A 114 -19.70 -13.70 -25.89
C GLY A 114 -18.89 -14.99 -26.08
N GLU A 115 -18.38 -15.17 -27.30
CA GLU A 115 -17.58 -16.34 -27.71
C GLU A 115 -16.28 -16.55 -26.86
N MET A 116 -15.83 -15.50 -26.21
CA MET A 116 -14.61 -15.52 -25.37
C MET A 116 -14.91 -15.69 -23.87
N ARG A 117 -16.13 -16.16 -23.54
CA ARG A 117 -16.60 -16.26 -22.16
C ARG A 117 -15.65 -17.03 -21.24
N GLU A 118 -15.30 -18.24 -21.63
CA GLU A 118 -14.42 -19.09 -20.82
C GLU A 118 -13.07 -18.44 -20.64
N LYS A 119 -12.49 -17.95 -21.73
CA LYS A 119 -11.17 -17.29 -21.70
C LYS A 119 -11.14 -16.05 -20.79
N ALA A 120 -12.16 -15.20 -20.88
CA ALA A 120 -12.27 -14.04 -20.01
C ALA A 120 -12.48 -14.44 -18.54
N PHE A 121 -13.26 -15.50 -18.29
CA PHE A 121 -13.47 -16.01 -16.95
C PHE A 121 -12.17 -16.56 -16.35
N ASP A 122 -11.47 -17.42 -17.08
CA ASP A 122 -10.23 -18.04 -16.63
C ASP A 122 -9.14 -17.01 -16.37
N LEU A 123 -8.94 -16.05 -17.31
CA LEU A 123 -7.99 -14.96 -17.14
C LEU A 123 -8.28 -14.17 -15.86
N LEU A 124 -9.52 -13.74 -15.66
CA LEU A 124 -9.87 -12.93 -14.47
C LEU A 124 -9.81 -13.74 -13.18
N SER A 125 -10.08 -15.05 -13.24
CA SER A 125 -9.93 -15.94 -12.09
C SER A 125 -8.46 -16.05 -11.68
N ASP A 126 -7.59 -16.32 -12.66
CA ASP A 126 -6.15 -16.45 -12.45
C ASP A 126 -5.50 -15.12 -12.01
N TYR A 127 -5.96 -14.00 -12.58
CA TYR A 127 -5.54 -12.67 -12.18
C TYR A 127 -5.89 -12.35 -10.70
N ARG A 128 -7.08 -12.75 -10.24
CA ARG A 128 -7.46 -12.60 -8.82
C ARG A 128 -6.65 -13.50 -7.90
N GLU A 129 -6.26 -14.67 -8.37
CA GLU A 129 -5.35 -15.55 -7.63
C GLU A 129 -3.97 -14.89 -7.50
N MET A 130 -3.45 -14.31 -8.59
CA MET A 130 -2.20 -13.54 -8.57
C MET A 130 -2.26 -12.38 -7.57
N GLU A 131 -3.38 -11.65 -7.51
CA GLU A 131 -3.59 -10.58 -6.55
C GLU A 131 -3.52 -11.09 -5.10
N LYS A 132 -4.15 -12.23 -4.79
CA LYS A 132 -4.07 -12.84 -3.46
C LYS A 132 -2.63 -13.24 -3.09
N MET A 133 -1.87 -13.75 -4.04
CA MET A 133 -0.47 -14.11 -3.81
C MET A 133 0.39 -12.88 -3.56
N LEU A 134 0.19 -11.81 -4.32
CA LEU A 134 0.87 -10.54 -4.09
C LEU A 134 0.52 -9.97 -2.71
N ASN A 135 -0.76 -10.01 -2.30
CA ASN A 135 -1.19 -9.57 -0.97
C ASN A 135 -0.51 -10.39 0.14
N SER A 136 -0.44 -11.71 -0.02
CA SER A 136 0.24 -12.58 0.94
C SER A 136 1.73 -12.28 1.04
N ALA A 137 2.40 -12.02 -0.08
CA ALA A 137 3.80 -11.64 -0.12
C ALA A 137 4.04 -10.26 0.53
N ILE A 138 3.18 -9.27 0.25
CA ILE A 138 3.22 -7.94 0.89
C ILE A 138 3.07 -8.08 2.41
N TYR A 139 2.09 -8.87 2.86
CA TYR A 139 1.88 -9.11 4.30
C TYR A 139 3.10 -9.73 4.97
N SER A 140 3.75 -10.70 4.30
CA SER A 140 4.98 -11.31 4.81
C SER A 140 6.12 -10.31 4.94
N VAL A 141 6.29 -9.42 3.94
CA VAL A 141 7.28 -8.33 3.97
C VAL A 141 6.96 -7.35 5.10
N LEU A 142 5.70 -6.94 5.24
CA LEU A 142 5.28 -6.02 6.30
C LEU A 142 5.52 -6.61 7.68
N ARG A 143 5.19 -7.88 7.89
CA ARG A 143 5.45 -8.58 9.15
C ARG A 143 6.94 -8.64 9.47
N GLU A 144 7.78 -8.91 8.47
CA GLU A 144 9.22 -8.92 8.65
C GLU A 144 9.78 -7.52 8.96
N MET A 145 9.31 -6.50 8.25
CA MET A 145 9.80 -5.12 8.42
C MET A 145 9.30 -4.46 9.70
N ASN A 146 8.10 -4.79 10.14
CA ASN A 146 7.50 -4.29 11.39
C ASN A 146 7.82 -5.17 12.61
N ASP A 147 8.74 -6.13 12.49
CA ASP A 147 9.19 -6.95 13.62
C ASP A 147 9.70 -6.04 14.77
N PRO A 148 9.18 -6.18 16.00
CA PRO A 148 9.52 -5.29 17.12
C PRO A 148 11.01 -5.22 17.42
N ILE A 149 11.71 -6.36 17.30
CA ILE A 149 13.17 -6.42 17.56
C ILE A 149 13.94 -5.65 16.49
N LYS A 150 13.58 -5.83 15.22
CA LYS A 150 14.19 -5.09 14.10
C LYS A 150 13.90 -3.60 14.21
N ARG A 151 12.68 -3.22 14.61
CA ARG A 151 12.28 -1.83 14.84
C ARG A 151 13.11 -1.18 15.96
N LEU A 152 13.26 -1.85 17.10
CA LEU A 152 14.12 -1.39 18.20
C LEU A 152 15.57 -1.23 17.76
N THR A 153 16.10 -2.19 16.99
CA THR A 153 17.47 -2.10 16.46
C THR A 153 17.64 -0.93 15.50
N HIS A 154 16.63 -0.70 14.65
CA HIS A 154 16.61 0.45 13.73
C HIS A 154 16.54 1.77 14.51
N MET A 155 15.66 1.88 15.51
CA MET A 155 15.56 3.06 16.39
C MET A 155 16.87 3.35 17.12
N ILE A 156 17.52 2.32 17.66
CA ILE A 156 18.84 2.47 18.33
C ILE A 156 19.89 2.95 17.30
N GLY A 157 19.89 2.43 16.09
CA GLY A 157 20.77 2.87 15.01
C GLY A 157 20.54 4.33 14.61
N VAL A 158 19.28 4.75 14.51
CA VAL A 158 18.90 6.13 14.21
C VAL A 158 19.26 7.06 15.36
N MET A 159 18.99 6.68 16.62
CA MET A 159 19.39 7.46 17.79
C MET A 159 20.90 7.54 17.99
N GLY A 160 21.66 6.58 17.48
CA GLY A 160 23.14 6.58 17.51
C GLY A 160 23.76 7.53 16.48
N SER A 161 23.00 8.07 15.53
CA SER A 161 23.44 9.11 14.61
C SER A 161 23.24 10.50 15.23
N GLU A 162 24.10 11.47 14.87
CA GLU A 162 23.98 12.84 15.38
C GLU A 162 22.63 13.47 15.03
N GLU A 163 22.13 13.24 13.81
CA GLU A 163 20.80 13.70 13.37
C GLU A 163 19.66 12.99 14.13
N GLY A 164 19.79 11.69 14.39
CA GLY A 164 18.81 10.92 15.15
C GLY A 164 18.74 11.34 16.60
N MET A 165 19.88 11.65 17.20
CA MET A 165 19.95 12.16 18.56
C MET A 165 19.28 13.55 18.69
N GLN A 166 19.53 14.44 17.73
CA GLN A 166 18.87 15.76 17.70
C GLN A 166 17.35 15.63 17.54
N ARG A 167 16.87 14.72 16.67
CA ARG A 167 15.42 14.45 16.52
C ARG A 167 14.80 13.84 17.78
N ALA A 168 15.49 12.91 18.44
CA ALA A 168 15.02 12.33 19.69
C ALA A 168 14.93 13.38 20.82
N ILE A 169 15.89 14.30 20.91
CA ILE A 169 15.86 15.42 21.86
C ILE A 169 14.68 16.34 21.56
N ALA A 170 14.47 16.73 20.31
CA ALA A 170 13.35 17.59 19.91
C ALA A 170 11.99 16.95 20.23
N LEU A 171 11.82 15.64 20.00
CA LEU A 171 10.61 14.90 20.36
C LEU A 171 10.39 14.83 21.88
N MET A 172 11.46 14.65 22.67
CA MET A 172 11.37 14.68 24.12
C MET A 172 10.96 16.06 24.65
N GLU A 173 11.51 17.13 24.09
CA GLU A 173 11.16 18.51 24.46
C GLU A 173 9.71 18.83 24.12
N GLU A 174 9.22 18.37 22.94
CA GLU A 174 7.82 18.54 22.52
C GLU A 174 6.86 17.76 23.43
N ALA A 175 7.21 16.51 23.77
CA ALA A 175 6.43 15.68 24.70
C ALA A 175 6.39 16.30 26.12
N GLN A 176 7.50 16.83 26.63
CA GLN A 176 7.53 17.53 27.91
C GLN A 176 6.67 18.79 27.89
N ALA A 177 6.75 19.58 26.81
CA ALA A 177 5.90 20.77 26.66
C ALA A 177 4.41 20.41 26.59
N GLY A 178 4.06 19.29 25.96
CA GLY A 178 2.69 18.76 25.95
C GLY A 178 2.19 18.38 27.33
N ILE A 179 3.01 17.66 28.10
CA ILE A 179 2.69 17.29 29.50
C ILE A 179 2.52 18.53 30.39
N GLN A 180 3.39 19.52 30.25
CA GLN A 180 3.29 20.76 31.02
C GLN A 180 1.99 21.51 30.70
N LYS A 181 1.64 21.64 29.42
CA LYS A 181 0.37 22.29 29.01
C LYS A 181 -0.85 21.57 29.57
N GLU A 182 -0.82 20.24 29.58
CA GLU A 182 -1.94 19.47 30.15
C GLU A 182 -2.02 19.59 31.67
N GLN A 183 -0.89 19.63 32.36
CA GLN A 183 -0.84 19.91 33.80
C GLN A 183 -1.37 21.32 34.13
N GLU A 184 -0.92 22.34 33.40
CA GLU A 184 -1.42 23.71 33.56
C GLU A 184 -2.91 23.81 33.29
N ARG A 185 -3.43 23.06 32.29
CA ARG A 185 -4.86 22.99 32.00
C ARG A 185 -5.63 22.35 33.13
N GLN A 186 -5.15 21.21 33.66
CA GLN A 186 -5.77 20.56 34.80
C GLN A 186 -5.76 21.45 36.07
N GLU A 187 -4.67 22.19 36.30
CA GLU A 187 -4.62 23.16 37.41
C GLU A 187 -5.64 24.31 37.27
N ARG A 188 -5.88 24.80 36.04
CA ARG A 188 -6.91 25.82 35.77
C ARG A 188 -8.31 25.29 35.98
N ILE A 189 -8.58 24.05 35.58
CA ILE A 189 -9.84 23.37 35.84
C ILE A 189 -10.07 23.23 37.36
N VAL A 190 -9.08 22.80 38.10
CA VAL A 190 -9.16 22.64 39.58
C VAL A 190 -9.36 24.01 40.27
N LYS A 191 -8.78 25.08 39.73
CA LYS A 191 -8.98 26.46 40.26
C LYS A 191 -10.29 27.11 39.83
N GLY A 192 -11.09 26.45 38.99
CA GLY A 192 -12.35 26.97 38.49
C GLY A 192 -12.22 28.14 37.49
N GLU A 193 -11.03 28.29 36.90
CA GLU A 193 -10.71 29.30 35.90
C GLU A 193 -11.10 28.86 34.47
N GLU A 194 -11.29 27.56 34.25
CA GLU A 194 -11.72 26.98 32.97
C GLU A 194 -12.92 26.06 33.19
N VAL A 195 -14.05 26.39 32.58
CA VAL A 195 -15.26 25.55 32.61
C VAL A 195 -15.03 24.42 31.58
N ILE A 196 -15.14 23.17 32.03
CA ILE A 196 -15.23 22.05 31.11
C ILE A 196 -16.48 22.29 30.25
N ALA A 197 -16.32 22.56 28.98
CA ALA A 197 -17.43 22.57 28.04
C ALA A 197 -18.01 21.17 28.01
N ASP A 198 -19.15 20.94 28.69
CA ASP A 198 -19.91 19.71 28.55
C ASP A 198 -20.22 19.50 27.07
N GLY A 199 -20.05 18.23 26.67
CA GLY A 199 -20.16 17.80 25.29
C GLY A 199 -21.46 18.16 24.60
N PRO A 200 -21.59 17.89 23.29
CA PRO A 200 -22.69 18.34 22.48
C PRO A 200 -24.02 17.85 23.04
N ASP A 201 -24.90 18.79 23.37
CA ASP A 201 -26.31 18.49 23.57
C ASP A 201 -26.87 17.86 22.29
N GLU A 202 -27.53 16.72 22.43
CA GLU A 202 -28.44 15.93 21.59
C GLU A 202 -28.67 16.33 20.13
#